data_ae7a028c521685e8d67252448c87f270
#
_entry.id   ae7a028c521685e8d67252448c87f270
#
_cell.length_a   1.000
_cell.length_b   1.000
_cell.length_c   1.000
_cell.angle_alpha   90.00
_cell.angle_beta   90.00
_cell.angle_gamma   90.00
#
_symmetry.space_group_name_H-M   'P 1'
#
loop_
_entity.id
_entity.type
_entity.pdbx_description
1 polymer ?
#
loop_
_entity_poly.entity_id
_entity_poly.type
_entity_poly.pdbx_seq_one_letter_code
_entity_poly.pdbx_strand_id
1 'polypeptide(L)'
;MSLAKTSIIWFRRDLRINDHPALLAAIESAEQVIPLFILDKKQIDEAGEKLLAYMGQSLRALDESLGNRLHIIEGDQVEVLKELIAAHGVEEVHISAEYERYGAERDARVEAAGIPLIRTGSPYAVAPGRVLKPSDATPYKIYTPFYKG
;
A
#
# COMPACT_ATOMS: atom_id res chain seq x y z
N MET A 1 14.64 -22.33 0.74
CA MET A 1 14.23 -21.37 -0.34
C MET A 1 15.17 -20.17 -0.31
N SER A 2 15.67 -19.76 -1.44
CA SER A 2 16.47 -18.54 -1.53
C SER A 2 15.55 -17.31 -1.40
N LEU A 3 16.02 -16.28 -0.71
CA LEU A 3 15.34 -14.99 -0.65
C LEU A 3 15.41 -14.29 -2.01
N ALA A 4 14.38 -13.52 -2.35
CA ALA A 4 14.43 -12.59 -3.46
C ALA A 4 15.59 -11.60 -3.25
N LYS A 5 16.26 -11.16 -4.31
CA LYS A 5 17.35 -10.19 -4.15
C LYS A 5 16.82 -8.82 -3.75
N THR A 6 15.77 -8.36 -4.41
CA THR A 6 15.18 -7.05 -4.17
C THR A 6 13.67 -7.12 -4.21
N SER A 7 13.04 -6.53 -3.23
CA SER A 7 11.58 -6.31 -3.17
C SER A 7 11.27 -4.83 -3.04
N ILE A 8 10.06 -4.45 -3.43
CA ILE A 8 9.51 -3.13 -3.17
C ILE A 8 8.46 -3.26 -2.06
N ILE A 9 8.48 -2.34 -1.09
CA ILE A 9 7.31 -2.04 -0.27
C ILE A 9 6.68 -0.76 -0.80
N TRP A 10 5.50 -0.89 -1.37
CA TRP A 10 4.76 0.22 -1.95
C TRP A 10 3.74 0.75 -0.97
N PHE A 11 4.08 1.87 -0.34
CA PHE A 11 3.20 2.56 0.61
C PHE A 11 2.11 3.34 -0.14
N ARG A 12 0.90 3.34 0.39
CA ARG A 12 -0.24 4.13 -0.12
C ARG A 12 -0.91 4.88 1.02
N ARG A 13 -1.87 4.27 1.71
CA ARG A 13 -2.56 4.84 2.88
C ARG A 13 -1.90 4.51 4.20
N ASP A 14 -1.05 3.54 4.21
CA ASP A 14 -0.39 2.92 5.35
C ASP A 14 0.99 3.52 5.64
N LEU A 15 1.07 4.83 5.74
CA LEU A 15 2.32 5.60 5.88
C LEU A 15 2.91 5.48 7.29
N ARG A 16 3.30 4.25 7.65
CA ARG A 16 3.91 3.92 8.94
C ARG A 16 4.85 2.73 8.82
N ILE A 17 5.76 2.57 9.79
CA ILE A 17 6.63 1.39 9.88
C ILE A 17 6.20 0.41 10.97
N ASN A 18 5.46 0.87 11.98
CA ASN A 18 4.97 0.04 13.07
C ASN A 18 3.66 -0.64 12.67
N ASP A 19 3.47 -1.87 13.13
CA ASP A 19 2.26 -2.65 12.86
C ASP A 19 1.93 -2.66 11.36
N HIS A 20 2.91 -3.07 10.56
CA HIS A 20 2.82 -3.05 9.11
C HIS A 20 3.17 -4.43 8.52
N PRO A 21 2.18 -5.32 8.38
CA PRO A 21 2.42 -6.69 7.92
C PRO A 21 3.08 -6.77 6.53
N ALA A 22 2.70 -5.90 5.60
CA ALA A 22 3.28 -5.89 4.26
C ALA A 22 4.77 -5.49 4.28
N LEU A 23 5.15 -4.52 5.12
CA LEU A 23 6.55 -4.14 5.30
C LEU A 23 7.35 -5.30 5.89
N LEU A 24 6.82 -5.94 6.91
CA LEU A 24 7.47 -7.11 7.51
C LEU A 24 7.65 -8.24 6.49
N ALA A 25 6.62 -8.54 5.72
CA ALA A 25 6.69 -9.53 4.66
C ALA A 25 7.76 -9.20 3.60
N ALA A 26 7.87 -7.92 3.21
CA ALA A 26 8.91 -7.48 2.28
C ALA A 26 10.31 -7.67 2.85
N ILE A 27 10.53 -7.33 4.11
CA ILE A 27 11.82 -7.48 4.79
C ILE A 27 12.20 -8.96 4.92
N GLU A 28 11.25 -9.83 5.24
CA GLU A 28 11.49 -11.27 5.40
C GLU A 28 11.74 -11.99 4.07
N SER A 29 11.21 -11.47 2.96
CA SER A 29 11.27 -12.12 1.65
C SER A 29 12.45 -11.73 0.79
N ALA A 30 13.20 -10.68 1.12
CA ALA A 30 14.25 -10.13 0.26
C ALA A 30 15.49 -9.70 1.04
N GLU A 31 16.63 -9.70 0.36
CA GLU A 31 17.88 -9.16 0.90
C GLU A 31 17.88 -7.64 0.93
N GLN A 32 17.21 -7.00 -0.04
CA GLN A 32 17.06 -5.55 -0.14
C GLN A 32 15.60 -5.18 -0.35
N VAL A 33 15.16 -4.13 0.29
CA VAL A 33 13.80 -3.61 0.17
C VAL A 33 13.84 -2.13 -0.22
N ILE A 34 13.12 -1.79 -1.28
CA ILE A 34 12.96 -0.41 -1.75
C ILE A 34 11.64 0.14 -1.20
N PRO A 35 11.67 1.08 -0.24
CA PRO A 35 10.47 1.78 0.18
C PRO A 35 10.06 2.78 -0.89
N LEU A 36 8.82 2.68 -1.36
CA LEU A 36 8.30 3.46 -2.48
C LEU A 36 6.96 4.10 -2.15
N PHE A 37 6.82 5.36 -2.52
CA PHE A 37 5.53 6.05 -2.61
C PHE A 37 5.40 6.68 -4.00
N ILE A 38 4.30 6.41 -4.68
CA ILE A 38 4.03 6.96 -6.02
C ILE A 38 3.02 8.09 -5.90
N LEU A 39 3.42 9.29 -6.32
CA LEU A 39 2.54 10.45 -6.41
C LEU A 39 1.70 10.34 -7.68
N ASP A 40 0.43 9.99 -7.53
CA ASP A 40 -0.52 9.95 -8.62
C ASP A 40 -1.02 11.37 -8.92
N LYS A 41 -0.74 11.85 -10.11
CA LYS A 41 -1.13 13.21 -10.54
C LYS A 41 -2.63 13.46 -10.41
N LYS A 42 -3.45 12.46 -10.73
CA LYS A 42 -4.91 12.60 -10.60
C LYS A 42 -5.33 12.86 -9.15
N GLN A 43 -4.75 12.12 -8.21
CA GLN A 43 -5.02 12.33 -6.79
C GLN A 43 -4.53 13.70 -6.30
N ILE A 44 -3.37 14.14 -6.79
CA ILE A 44 -2.81 15.46 -6.46
C ILE A 44 -3.73 16.58 -6.97
N ASP A 45 -4.15 16.49 -8.22
CA ASP A 45 -5.01 17.50 -8.86
C ASP A 45 -6.39 17.58 -8.21
N GLU A 46 -6.91 16.47 -7.70
CA GLU A 46 -8.21 16.40 -7.02
C GLU A 46 -8.13 16.75 -5.52
N ALA A 47 -6.94 16.77 -4.93
CA ALA A 47 -6.75 17.04 -3.51
C ALA A 47 -6.73 18.54 -3.22
N GLY A 48 -7.32 18.95 -2.09
CA GLY A 48 -7.21 20.32 -1.58
C GLY A 48 -5.85 20.58 -0.93
N GLU A 49 -5.49 21.85 -0.76
CA GLU A 49 -4.22 22.28 -0.16
C GLU A 49 -3.95 21.66 1.22
N LYS A 50 -4.98 21.57 2.06
CA LYS A 50 -4.86 20.98 3.42
C LYS A 50 -4.49 19.49 3.37
N LEU A 51 -5.09 18.75 2.43
CA LEU A 51 -4.80 17.33 2.24
C LEU A 51 -3.39 17.13 1.71
N LEU A 52 -2.95 17.95 0.76
CA LEU A 52 -1.58 17.90 0.24
C LEU A 52 -0.54 18.24 1.31
N ALA A 53 -0.81 19.24 2.17
CA ALA A 53 0.06 19.59 3.28
C ALA A 53 0.17 18.44 4.30
N TYR A 54 -0.95 17.82 4.65
CA TYR A 54 -0.99 16.66 5.54
C TYR A 54 -0.22 15.46 4.95
N MET A 55 -0.45 15.17 3.68
CA MET A 55 0.28 14.11 2.98
C MET A 55 1.79 14.37 2.96
N GLY A 56 2.20 15.59 2.68
CA GLY A 56 3.61 15.97 2.70
C GLY A 56 4.26 15.79 4.07
N GLN A 57 3.56 16.13 5.15
CA GLN A 57 4.04 15.89 6.52
C GLN A 57 4.15 14.39 6.83
N SER A 58 3.15 13.61 6.44
CA SER A 58 3.14 12.16 6.65
C SER A 58 4.27 11.46 5.89
N LEU A 59 4.54 11.88 4.66
CA LEU A 59 5.64 11.35 3.85
C LEU A 59 7.00 11.70 4.44
N ARG A 60 7.18 12.90 4.96
CA ARG A 60 8.42 13.31 5.65
C ARG A 60 8.65 12.48 6.91
N ALA A 61 7.62 12.29 7.72
CA ALA A 61 7.70 11.47 8.92
C ALA A 61 8.04 10.01 8.59
N LEU A 62 7.43 9.46 7.55
CA LEU A 62 7.75 8.10 7.07
C LEU A 62 9.20 8.02 6.58
N ASP A 63 9.64 8.99 5.80
CA ASP A 63 11.02 9.04 5.28
C ASP A 63 12.05 9.09 6.40
N GLU A 64 11.83 9.93 7.41
CA GLU A 64 12.68 9.97 8.63
C GLU A 64 12.71 8.61 9.34
N SER A 65 11.55 7.97 9.51
CA SER A 65 11.44 6.65 10.13
C SER A 65 12.19 5.56 9.34
N LEU A 66 12.34 5.73 8.02
CA LEU A 66 13.05 4.82 7.13
C LEU A 66 14.53 5.21 6.93
N GLY A 67 15.04 6.14 7.70
CA GLY A 67 16.43 6.61 7.58
C GLY A 67 16.71 7.36 6.27
N ASN A 68 15.74 8.15 5.81
CA ASN A 68 15.80 8.94 4.57
C ASN A 68 15.98 8.08 3.31
N ARG A 69 15.33 6.93 3.27
CA ARG A 69 15.41 5.97 2.16
C ARG A 69 14.13 5.86 1.32
N LEU A 70 13.10 6.62 1.66
CA LEU A 70 11.83 6.58 0.93
C LEU A 70 12.01 7.17 -0.47
N HIS A 71 11.67 6.40 -1.48
CA HIS A 71 11.59 6.86 -2.87
C HIS A 71 10.20 7.43 -3.12
N ILE A 72 10.13 8.70 -3.42
CA ILE A 72 8.89 9.39 -3.78
C ILE A 72 8.98 9.75 -5.25
N ILE A 73 8.14 9.11 -6.06
CA ILE A 73 8.18 9.25 -7.52
C ILE A 73 6.80 9.66 -8.03
N GLU A 74 6.75 10.72 -8.82
CA GLU A 74 5.52 11.14 -9.51
C GLU A 74 5.38 10.40 -10.83
N GLY A 75 4.19 9.87 -11.10
CA GLY A 75 3.92 9.21 -12.37
C GLY A 75 2.78 8.20 -12.32
N ASP A 76 2.60 7.49 -13.41
CA ASP A 76 1.69 6.36 -13.49
C ASP A 76 2.26 5.15 -12.74
N GLN A 77 1.41 4.50 -11.94
CA GLN A 77 1.86 3.40 -11.09
C GLN A 77 2.47 2.23 -11.88
N VAL A 78 1.86 1.88 -13.00
CA VAL A 78 2.35 0.77 -13.83
C VAL A 78 3.72 1.10 -14.42
N GLU A 79 3.88 2.31 -14.96
CA GLU A 79 5.14 2.76 -15.56
C GLU A 79 6.26 2.85 -14.52
N VAL A 80 6.00 3.49 -13.39
CA VAL A 80 6.98 3.63 -12.29
C VAL A 80 7.43 2.26 -11.79
N LEU A 81 6.50 1.35 -11.55
CA LEU A 81 6.83 0.00 -11.07
C LEU A 81 7.61 -0.79 -12.10
N LYS A 82 7.26 -0.73 -13.38
CA LYS A 82 8.02 -1.39 -14.45
C LYS A 82 9.45 -0.87 -14.57
N GLU A 83 9.64 0.44 -14.47
CA GLU A 83 10.97 1.05 -14.50
C GLU A 83 11.84 0.59 -13.31
N LEU A 84 11.29 0.57 -12.10
CA LEU A 84 12.01 0.12 -10.91
C LEU A 84 12.33 -1.37 -10.98
N ILE A 85 11.40 -2.19 -11.44
CA ILE A 85 11.61 -3.63 -11.62
C ILE A 85 12.76 -3.87 -12.60
N ALA A 86 12.77 -3.19 -13.73
CA ALA A 86 13.82 -3.32 -14.73
C ALA A 86 15.18 -2.80 -14.22
N ALA A 87 15.21 -1.67 -13.52
CA ALA A 87 16.44 -1.04 -13.06
C ALA A 87 17.10 -1.79 -11.89
N HIS A 88 16.33 -2.41 -11.01
CA HIS A 88 16.83 -3.01 -9.77
C HIS A 88 16.63 -4.52 -9.67
N GLY A 89 16.06 -5.16 -10.68
CA GLY A 89 15.79 -6.60 -10.65
C GLY A 89 14.80 -6.99 -9.57
N VAL A 90 13.77 -6.20 -9.36
CA VAL A 90 12.75 -6.44 -8.35
C VAL A 90 11.93 -7.68 -8.69
N GLU A 91 11.80 -8.58 -7.73
CA GLU A 91 11.07 -9.84 -7.91
C GLU A 91 9.66 -9.79 -7.32
N GLU A 92 9.44 -8.96 -6.30
CA GLU A 92 8.15 -8.85 -5.59
C GLU A 92 7.84 -7.40 -5.22
N VAL A 93 6.56 -7.04 -5.31
CA VAL A 93 6.04 -5.75 -4.85
C VAL A 93 5.03 -6.02 -3.75
N HIS A 94 5.36 -5.66 -2.52
CA HIS A 94 4.53 -5.87 -1.34
C HIS A 94 3.63 -4.66 -1.09
N ILE A 95 2.37 -4.94 -0.80
CA ILE A 95 1.33 -3.94 -0.53
C ILE A 95 0.41 -4.41 0.59
N SER A 96 -0.21 -3.45 1.29
CA SER A 96 -1.39 -3.71 2.11
C SER A 96 -2.62 -3.78 1.20
N ALA A 97 -3.52 -4.71 1.48
CA ALA A 97 -4.75 -4.83 0.70
C ALA A 97 -5.64 -3.60 0.88
N GLU A 98 -6.19 -3.09 -0.21
CA GLU A 98 -7.17 -2.01 -0.20
C GLU A 98 -8.50 -2.49 -0.79
N TYR A 99 -9.60 -2.08 -0.17
CA TYR A 99 -10.94 -2.53 -0.50
C TYR A 99 -11.82 -1.43 -1.10
N GLU A 100 -11.36 -0.19 -1.05
CA GLU A 100 -12.05 0.89 -1.74
C GLU A 100 -11.93 0.75 -3.25
N ARG A 101 -12.95 1.17 -3.96
CA ARG A 101 -13.06 0.99 -5.41
C ARG A 101 -11.82 1.48 -6.17
N TYR A 102 -11.37 2.69 -5.86
CA TYR A 102 -10.20 3.26 -6.53
C TYR A 102 -8.93 2.42 -6.31
N GLY A 103 -8.67 2.04 -5.07
CA GLY A 103 -7.49 1.23 -4.73
C GLY A 103 -7.55 -0.17 -5.34
N ALA A 104 -8.72 -0.82 -5.30
CA ALA A 104 -8.91 -2.13 -5.88
C ALA A 104 -8.75 -2.11 -7.41
N GLU A 105 -9.30 -1.12 -8.10
CA GLU A 105 -9.16 -0.95 -9.55
C GLU A 105 -7.70 -0.66 -9.95
N ARG A 106 -7.01 0.19 -9.18
CA ARG A 106 -5.59 0.48 -9.38
C ARG A 106 -4.75 -0.79 -9.26
N ASP A 107 -4.94 -1.56 -8.19
CA ASP A 107 -4.17 -2.77 -7.93
C ASP A 107 -4.45 -3.84 -8.98
N ALA A 108 -5.70 -3.98 -9.41
CA ALA A 108 -6.07 -4.89 -10.51
C ALA A 108 -5.39 -4.49 -11.83
N ARG A 109 -5.29 -3.21 -12.13
CA ARG A 109 -4.60 -2.69 -13.32
C ARG A 109 -3.10 -3.01 -13.27
N VAL A 110 -2.48 -2.85 -12.12
CA VAL A 110 -1.06 -3.17 -11.91
C VAL A 110 -0.81 -4.66 -12.08
N GLU A 111 -1.66 -5.51 -11.52
CA GLU A 111 -1.55 -6.97 -11.70
C GLU A 111 -1.76 -7.40 -13.16
N ALA A 112 -2.72 -6.79 -13.85
CA ALA A 112 -2.98 -7.06 -15.28
C ALA A 112 -1.78 -6.70 -16.16
N ALA A 113 -0.93 -5.78 -15.71
CA ALA A 113 0.32 -5.42 -16.39
C ALA A 113 1.48 -6.41 -16.15
N GLY A 114 1.25 -7.48 -15.39
CA GLY A 114 2.25 -8.51 -15.11
C GLY A 114 3.17 -8.21 -13.93
N ILE A 115 2.83 -7.21 -13.10
CA ILE A 115 3.61 -6.85 -11.92
C ILE A 115 3.24 -7.77 -10.76
N PRO A 116 4.22 -8.41 -10.08
CA PRO A 116 3.96 -9.37 -9.01
C PRO A 116 3.59 -8.67 -7.71
N LEU A 117 2.31 -8.40 -7.48
CA LEU A 117 1.81 -7.83 -6.23
C LEU A 117 1.56 -8.92 -5.18
N ILE A 118 2.09 -8.69 -3.98
CA ILE A 118 1.84 -9.54 -2.81
C ILE A 118 1.11 -8.72 -1.75
N ARG A 119 -0.10 -9.12 -1.43
CA ARG A 119 -0.94 -8.47 -0.43
C ARG A 119 -0.75 -9.13 0.93
N THR A 120 -0.40 -8.33 1.94
CA THR A 120 -0.26 -8.81 3.32
C THR A 120 -0.88 -7.79 4.27
N GLY A 121 -1.92 -8.20 5.00
CA GLY A 121 -2.65 -7.30 5.88
C GLY A 121 -3.44 -6.23 5.14
N SER A 122 -3.93 -5.25 5.88
CA SER A 122 -4.64 -4.10 5.34
C SER A 122 -4.51 -2.90 6.28
N PRO A 123 -4.81 -1.67 5.82
CA PRO A 123 -4.83 -0.50 6.71
C PRO A 123 -6.01 -0.50 7.69
N TYR A 124 -6.92 -1.45 7.57
CA TYR A 124 -8.10 -1.57 8.42
C TYR A 124 -7.82 -2.48 9.63
N ALA A 125 -8.35 -2.12 10.79
CA ALA A 125 -8.27 -2.95 12.00
C ALA A 125 -8.94 -4.32 11.78
N VAL A 126 -10.05 -4.34 11.05
CA VAL A 126 -10.73 -5.55 10.60
C VAL A 126 -10.96 -5.45 9.10
N ALA A 127 -10.54 -6.46 8.35
CA ALA A 127 -10.75 -6.47 6.91
C ALA A 127 -12.24 -6.43 6.56
N PRO A 128 -12.64 -5.61 5.58
CA PRO A 128 -14.04 -5.57 5.14
C PRO A 128 -14.60 -6.94 4.79
N GLY A 129 -15.81 -7.20 5.22
CA GLY A 129 -16.50 -8.47 4.97
C GLY A 129 -16.19 -9.58 5.96
N ARG A 130 -15.28 -9.38 6.93
CA ARG A 130 -14.97 -10.41 7.94
C ARG A 130 -16.00 -10.45 9.07
N VAL A 131 -16.64 -9.33 9.39
CA VAL A 131 -17.70 -9.24 10.39
C VAL A 131 -18.98 -8.79 9.70
N LEU A 132 -19.96 -9.69 9.67
CA LEU A 132 -21.24 -9.48 8.99
C LEU A 132 -22.39 -9.59 9.99
N LYS A 133 -23.49 -8.92 9.69
CA LYS A 133 -24.70 -9.04 10.49
C LYS A 133 -25.27 -10.46 10.43
N PRO A 134 -25.67 -11.04 11.57
CA PRO A 134 -26.29 -12.37 11.58
C PRO A 134 -27.60 -12.43 10.80
N SER A 135 -28.31 -11.30 10.66
CA SER A 135 -29.64 -11.23 10.06
C SER A 135 -29.68 -11.44 8.55
N ASP A 136 -28.69 -10.87 7.83
CA ASP A 136 -28.71 -10.81 6.36
C ASP A 136 -27.34 -10.99 5.71
N ALA A 137 -26.31 -11.29 6.52
CA ALA A 137 -24.93 -11.42 6.09
C ALA A 137 -24.38 -10.18 5.34
N THR A 138 -24.90 -8.99 5.65
CA THR A 138 -24.39 -7.73 5.11
C THR A 138 -23.50 -7.03 6.13
N PRO A 139 -22.59 -6.13 5.69
CA PRO A 139 -21.73 -5.37 6.60
C PRO A 139 -22.53 -4.44 7.53
N TYR A 140 -22.01 -4.23 8.75
CA TYR A 140 -22.54 -3.22 9.65
C TYR A 140 -22.24 -1.81 9.11
N LYS A 141 -23.24 -0.92 9.23
CA LYS A 141 -23.09 0.50 8.84
C LYS A 141 -22.80 1.42 10.03
N ILE A 142 -23.01 0.92 11.24
CA ILE A 142 -22.88 1.69 12.49
C ILE A 142 -21.92 0.96 13.43
N TYR A 143 -21.03 1.70 14.08
CA TYR A 143 -19.96 1.14 14.92
C TYR A 143 -20.46 0.28 16.08
N THR A 144 -21.47 0.76 16.85
CA THR A 144 -21.91 0.08 18.07
C THR A 144 -22.39 -1.36 17.82
N PRO A 145 -23.28 -1.63 16.84
CA PRO A 145 -23.64 -3.00 16.48
C PRO A 145 -22.46 -3.83 15.95
N PHE A 146 -21.57 -3.23 15.22
CA PHE A 146 -20.34 -3.88 14.74
C PHE A 146 -19.46 -4.36 15.89
N TYR A 147 -19.25 -3.54 16.90
CA TYR A 147 -18.42 -3.87 18.06
C TYR A 147 -19.00 -5.01 18.91
N LYS A 148 -20.34 -5.14 18.96
CA LYS A 148 -21.05 -6.18 19.69
C LYS A 148 -21.31 -7.46 18.87
N GLY A 149 -21.07 -7.44 17.57
CA GLY A 149 -21.23 -8.56 16.64
C GLY A 149 -19.99 -9.44 16.54
#